data_34f542e50eabe8db2538336b01015bec
#
_entry.id   34f542e50eabe8db2538336b01015bec
#
_cell.length_a   1.000
_cell.length_b   1.000
_cell.length_c   1.000
_cell.angle_alpha   90.00
_cell.angle_beta   90.00
_cell.angle_gamma   90.00
#
_symmetry.space_group_name_H-M   'P 1'
#
loop_
_entity.id
_entity.type
_entity.pdbx_description
1 polymer ?
#
loop_
_entity_poly.entity_id
_entity_poly.type
_entity_poly.pdbx_seq_one_letter_code
_entity_poly.pdbx_strand_id
1 'polypeptide(L)'
;MQKEKIIQELEELKNDNRFRTIKTNDKSLYNFSSNDYLGLAHDKDLLQKFYQNYNFDNYKLSSFSSRLIDGSYLTVMRLEKKVEEIYGKPCLVFNSGFDANSSVIETFFDKKSLIITDRLNHASIYEGCINSRAKILRYKHLDVSALEKLLKKYSEDYDDILVVTETVYSMDGDCSDIKKICDLKDEYNFNLMVDEAHSYGVYGYGIAYNEKLVDKIDFLVIPLGKAGASVGAYVICDEVYKNYLINKSKKFIYSTALPPVNNLWNLFILENLVNFQDRIEKFQELVTFSLSMLKKLNLKTKSTTHIISIIIGDNLNTVNLSNNLKELGYLAYAIKEPTVPKDTARLRISLTADMKKEDIEKFFKTLKAEMKKIGVI
;
A
#
# COMPACT_ATOMS: atom_id res chain seq x y z
N MET A 1 -23.29 -21.65 -22.76
CA MET A 1 -23.85 -20.43 -22.11
C MET A 1 -22.85 -19.70 -21.22
N GLN A 2 -22.43 -20.20 -20.05
CA GLN A 2 -21.50 -19.44 -19.17
C GLN A 2 -20.12 -19.20 -19.79
N LYS A 3 -19.53 -20.21 -20.44
CA LYS A 3 -18.22 -20.10 -21.11
C LYS A 3 -18.22 -19.13 -22.28
N GLU A 4 -19.27 -19.11 -23.07
CA GLU A 4 -19.43 -18.19 -24.20
C GLU A 4 -19.50 -16.73 -23.73
N LYS A 5 -20.28 -16.47 -22.65
CA LYS A 5 -20.34 -15.13 -22.04
C LYS A 5 -18.96 -14.68 -21.54
N ILE A 6 -18.20 -15.56 -20.88
CA ILE A 6 -16.84 -15.26 -20.40
C ILE A 6 -15.90 -14.94 -21.59
N ILE A 7 -15.99 -15.70 -22.69
CA ILE A 7 -15.19 -15.43 -23.90
C ILE A 7 -15.50 -14.05 -24.44
N GLN A 8 -16.78 -13.70 -24.55
CA GLN A 8 -17.20 -12.37 -25.02
C GLN A 8 -16.67 -11.25 -24.11
N GLU A 9 -16.78 -11.38 -22.79
CA GLU A 9 -16.25 -10.42 -21.83
C GLU A 9 -14.71 -10.27 -21.95
N LEU A 10 -13.99 -11.38 -22.19
CA LEU A 10 -12.54 -11.33 -22.40
C LEU A 10 -12.17 -10.65 -23.74
N GLU A 11 -12.96 -10.82 -24.79
CA GLU A 11 -12.78 -10.13 -26.07
C GLU A 11 -13.05 -8.62 -25.93
N GLU A 12 -14.09 -8.23 -25.21
CA GLU A 12 -14.36 -6.83 -24.88
C GLU A 12 -13.18 -6.18 -24.14
N LEU A 13 -12.60 -6.88 -23.14
CA LEU A 13 -11.41 -6.41 -22.44
C LEU A 13 -10.21 -6.22 -23.38
N LYS A 14 -10.04 -7.07 -24.39
CA LYS A 14 -8.97 -6.93 -25.41
C LYS A 14 -9.21 -5.71 -26.30
N ASN A 15 -10.43 -5.56 -26.81
CA ASN A 15 -10.81 -4.45 -27.68
C ASN A 15 -10.65 -3.09 -27.01
N ASP A 16 -10.93 -3.03 -25.69
CA ASP A 16 -10.78 -1.83 -24.87
C ASP A 16 -9.34 -1.60 -24.34
N ASN A 17 -8.37 -2.43 -24.76
CA ASN A 17 -7.01 -2.39 -24.20
C ASN A 17 -6.94 -2.57 -22.66
N ARG A 18 -7.91 -3.25 -22.06
CA ARG A 18 -8.00 -3.55 -20.62
C ARG A 18 -7.54 -4.96 -20.25
N PHE A 19 -7.33 -5.83 -21.22
CA PHE A 19 -6.93 -7.21 -20.99
C PHE A 19 -5.59 -7.29 -20.24
N ARG A 20 -5.52 -8.15 -19.22
CA ARG A 20 -4.32 -8.35 -18.39
C ARG A 20 -3.69 -9.70 -18.69
N THR A 21 -2.37 -9.74 -18.78
CA THR A 21 -1.58 -10.96 -18.94
C THR A 21 -0.51 -11.05 -17.87
N ILE A 22 -0.25 -12.26 -17.40
CA ILE A 22 0.91 -12.53 -16.55
C ILE A 22 2.16 -12.50 -17.44
N LYS A 23 3.13 -11.68 -17.08
CA LYS A 23 4.40 -11.54 -17.79
C LYS A 23 5.56 -11.74 -16.83
N THR A 24 6.61 -12.42 -17.29
CA THR A 24 7.88 -12.42 -16.57
C THR A 24 8.58 -11.09 -16.79
N ASN A 25 9.14 -10.52 -15.72
CA ASN A 25 9.93 -9.30 -15.85
C ASN A 25 11.29 -9.63 -16.45
N ASP A 26 11.67 -8.92 -17.50
CA ASP A 26 13.00 -8.94 -18.05
C ASP A 26 13.94 -8.16 -17.09
N LYS A 27 14.91 -8.89 -16.52
CA LYS A 27 15.86 -8.31 -15.55
C LYS A 27 16.87 -7.34 -16.19
N SER A 28 16.94 -7.28 -17.54
CA SER A 28 17.78 -6.31 -18.26
C SER A 28 17.19 -4.90 -18.29
N LEU A 29 15.88 -4.76 -17.99
CA LEU A 29 15.18 -3.49 -18.01
C LEU A 29 15.42 -2.71 -16.71
N TYR A 30 15.62 -1.40 -16.83
CA TYR A 30 15.64 -0.50 -15.69
C TYR A 30 14.22 -0.33 -15.14
N ASN A 31 13.98 -0.82 -13.93
CA ASN A 31 12.63 -1.01 -13.40
C ASN A 31 12.12 0.21 -12.62
N PHE A 32 11.21 0.97 -13.23
CA PHE A 32 10.47 2.06 -12.59
C PHE A 32 9.08 1.66 -12.08
N SER A 33 8.83 0.36 -11.83
CA SER A 33 7.52 -0.13 -11.40
C SER A 33 7.57 -0.99 -10.13
N SER A 34 8.76 -1.14 -9.54
CA SER A 34 8.95 -1.92 -8.31
C SER A 34 8.36 -1.18 -7.10
N ASN A 35 7.73 -1.93 -6.19
CA ASN A 35 7.35 -1.43 -4.87
C ASN A 35 8.41 -1.78 -3.79
N ASP A 36 9.53 -2.39 -4.15
CA ASP A 36 10.69 -2.57 -3.26
C ASP A 36 11.45 -1.24 -3.11
N TYR A 37 10.79 -0.26 -2.46
CA TYR A 37 11.23 1.14 -2.44
C TYR A 37 12.63 1.33 -1.87
N LEU A 38 13.00 0.52 -0.87
CA LEU A 38 14.33 0.58 -0.27
C LEU A 38 15.34 -0.38 -0.91
N GLY A 39 14.93 -1.21 -1.89
CA GLY A 39 15.80 -2.19 -2.53
C GLY A 39 16.25 -3.33 -1.63
N LEU A 40 15.47 -3.62 -0.56
CA LEU A 40 15.86 -4.64 0.44
C LEU A 40 15.71 -6.07 -0.07
N ALA A 41 14.75 -6.31 -0.98
CA ALA A 41 14.50 -7.66 -1.50
C ALA A 41 15.67 -8.20 -2.36
N HIS A 42 16.55 -7.33 -2.83
CA HIS A 42 17.70 -7.68 -3.67
C HIS A 42 19.05 -7.50 -2.96
N ASP A 43 19.04 -7.07 -1.71
CA ASP A 43 20.22 -6.79 -0.90
C ASP A 43 20.86 -8.12 -0.42
N LYS A 44 21.93 -8.54 -1.09
CA LYS A 44 22.63 -9.81 -0.79
C LYS A 44 23.31 -9.79 0.57
N ASP A 45 23.84 -8.65 0.98
CA ASP A 45 24.53 -8.52 2.26
C ASP A 45 23.51 -8.60 3.41
N LEU A 46 22.35 -7.99 3.23
CA LEU A 46 21.24 -8.07 4.19
C LEU A 46 20.75 -9.51 4.31
N LEU A 47 20.56 -10.20 3.19
CA LEU A 47 20.14 -11.60 3.17
C LEU A 47 21.19 -12.51 3.85
N GLN A 48 22.48 -12.28 3.59
CA GLN A 48 23.55 -13.03 4.25
C GLN A 48 23.55 -12.80 5.77
N LYS A 49 23.39 -11.57 6.22
CA LYS A 49 23.26 -11.24 7.65
C LYS A 49 22.05 -11.94 8.29
N PHE A 50 20.92 -11.98 7.59
CA PHE A 50 19.75 -12.72 8.06
C PHE A 50 20.06 -14.20 8.28
N TYR A 51 20.66 -14.87 7.31
CA TYR A 51 21.03 -16.29 7.45
C TYR A 51 22.09 -16.55 8.52
N GLN A 52 22.99 -15.60 8.78
CA GLN A 52 23.99 -15.71 9.84
C GLN A 52 23.40 -15.52 11.23
N ASN A 53 22.37 -14.70 11.38
CA ASN A 53 21.77 -14.37 12.66
C ASN A 53 20.77 -15.41 13.16
N TYR A 54 20.30 -16.31 12.30
CA TYR A 54 19.29 -17.30 12.68
C TYR A 54 19.75 -18.71 12.34
N ASN A 55 19.65 -19.61 13.33
CA ASN A 55 19.82 -21.04 13.11
C ASN A 55 18.50 -21.62 12.60
N PHE A 56 18.50 -22.11 11.36
CA PHE A 56 17.31 -22.65 10.69
C PHE A 56 17.01 -24.11 10.99
N ASP A 57 17.86 -24.81 11.77
CA ASP A 57 17.69 -26.24 12.05
C ASP A 57 16.36 -26.56 12.74
N ASN A 58 15.80 -25.59 13.48
CA ASN A 58 14.56 -25.74 14.23
C ASN A 58 13.37 -24.97 13.62
N TYR A 59 13.53 -24.31 12.45
CA TYR A 59 12.46 -23.52 11.85
C TYR A 59 11.72 -24.30 10.76
N LYS A 60 10.39 -24.28 10.88
CA LYS A 60 9.52 -24.89 9.89
C LYS A 60 9.26 -23.92 8.73
N LEU A 61 9.19 -24.45 7.51
CA LEU A 61 8.89 -23.68 6.31
C LEU A 61 7.39 -23.43 6.09
N SER A 62 6.55 -24.04 6.92
CA SER A 62 5.11 -23.88 6.90
C SER A 62 4.57 -23.79 8.32
N SER A 63 3.44 -23.11 8.48
CA SER A 63 2.70 -23.05 9.75
C SER A 63 1.69 -24.18 9.90
N PHE A 64 1.46 -24.97 8.85
CA PHE A 64 0.56 -26.13 8.76
C PHE A 64 -0.92 -25.84 9.13
N SER A 65 -1.22 -24.78 9.87
CA SER A 65 -2.55 -24.46 10.37
C SER A 65 -2.75 -22.97 10.62
N SER A 66 -3.97 -22.60 11.02
CA SER A 66 -4.26 -21.23 11.48
C SER A 66 -3.61 -20.93 12.83
N ARG A 67 -3.50 -19.63 13.16
CA ARG A 67 -2.94 -19.15 14.42
C ARG A 67 -3.59 -19.75 15.67
N LEU A 68 -4.87 -20.08 15.59
CA LEU A 68 -5.64 -20.59 16.74
C LEU A 68 -5.53 -22.10 16.95
N ILE A 69 -4.93 -22.84 16.01
CA ILE A 69 -4.76 -24.29 16.15
C ILE A 69 -3.30 -24.62 16.43
N ASP A 70 -2.43 -24.57 15.41
CA ASP A 70 -1.00 -24.89 15.52
C ASP A 70 -0.10 -23.89 14.76
N GLY A 71 -0.66 -22.81 14.26
CA GLY A 71 0.07 -21.81 13.48
C GLY A 71 0.70 -20.67 14.30
N SER A 72 0.59 -20.68 15.63
CA SER A 72 1.21 -19.68 16.49
C SER A 72 2.55 -20.15 17.04
N TYR A 73 3.64 -19.70 16.41
CA TYR A 73 5.00 -19.97 16.83
C TYR A 73 5.58 -18.79 17.61
N LEU A 74 6.62 -19.04 18.41
CA LEU A 74 7.34 -18.00 19.17
C LEU A 74 7.84 -16.85 18.28
N THR A 75 8.13 -17.14 17.00
CA THR A 75 8.59 -16.14 16.04
C THR A 75 7.57 -15.04 15.78
N VAL A 76 6.31 -15.39 15.56
CA VAL A 76 5.26 -14.39 15.32
C VAL A 76 4.90 -13.66 16.63
N MET A 77 4.93 -14.32 17.78
CA MET A 77 4.69 -13.68 19.06
C MET A 77 5.79 -12.65 19.40
N ARG A 78 7.06 -12.99 19.11
CA ARG A 78 8.19 -12.04 19.25
C ARG A 78 8.05 -10.85 18.29
N LEU A 79 7.62 -11.10 17.05
CA LEU A 79 7.35 -10.05 16.07
C LEU A 79 6.25 -9.10 16.58
N GLU A 80 5.11 -9.63 17.00
CA GLU A 80 3.98 -8.82 17.52
C GLU A 80 4.41 -7.99 18.73
N LYS A 81 5.16 -8.60 19.66
CA LYS A 81 5.71 -7.90 20.82
C LYS A 81 6.68 -6.79 20.43
N LYS A 82 7.54 -7.03 19.41
CA LYS A 82 8.48 -6.01 18.93
C LYS A 82 7.76 -4.83 18.28
N VAL A 83 6.69 -5.08 17.53
CA VAL A 83 5.84 -4.02 16.98
C VAL A 83 5.18 -3.23 18.13
N GLU A 84 4.64 -3.90 19.13
CA GLU A 84 4.05 -3.25 20.31
C GLU A 84 5.06 -2.37 21.06
N GLU A 85 6.31 -2.85 21.25
CA GLU A 85 7.38 -2.05 21.87
C GLU A 85 7.69 -0.76 21.10
N ILE A 86 7.59 -0.78 19.76
CA ILE A 86 7.90 0.37 18.91
C ILE A 86 6.72 1.35 18.86
N TYR A 87 5.51 0.85 18.66
CA TYR A 87 4.33 1.70 18.42
C TYR A 87 3.53 2.02 19.68
N GLY A 88 3.82 1.36 20.81
CA GLY A 88 3.12 1.57 22.08
C GLY A 88 1.72 0.95 22.15
N LYS A 89 1.29 0.24 21.09
CA LYS A 89 -0.02 -0.44 21.04
C LYS A 89 0.13 -1.90 20.60
N PRO A 90 -0.76 -2.79 21.10
CA PRO A 90 -0.79 -4.20 20.68
C PRO A 90 -0.86 -4.38 19.16
N CYS A 91 -0.24 -5.45 18.68
CA CYS A 91 -0.20 -5.81 17.28
C CYS A 91 -0.76 -7.21 17.04
N LEU A 92 -1.44 -7.38 15.90
CA LEU A 92 -1.84 -8.68 15.35
C LEU A 92 -1.32 -8.80 13.92
N VAL A 93 -0.60 -9.90 13.61
CA VAL A 93 -0.04 -10.17 12.28
C VAL A 93 -1.05 -10.90 11.41
N PHE A 94 -1.33 -10.35 10.23
CA PHE A 94 -2.15 -10.92 9.16
C PHE A 94 -1.30 -11.41 8.00
N ASN A 95 -1.85 -12.31 7.17
CA ASN A 95 -1.15 -12.91 6.04
C ASN A 95 -0.87 -11.93 4.88
N SER A 96 -1.67 -10.90 4.76
CA SER A 96 -1.51 -9.86 3.74
C SER A 96 -2.14 -8.54 4.19
N GLY A 97 -1.73 -7.43 3.55
CA GLY A 97 -2.41 -6.14 3.72
C GLY A 97 -3.86 -6.17 3.26
N PHE A 98 -4.17 -6.98 2.24
CA PHE A 98 -5.52 -7.15 1.75
C PHE A 98 -6.43 -7.77 2.82
N ASP A 99 -5.95 -8.85 3.45
CA ASP A 99 -6.70 -9.51 4.54
C ASP A 99 -6.81 -8.60 5.77
N ALA A 100 -5.74 -7.89 6.13
CA ALA A 100 -5.73 -6.98 7.26
C ALA A 100 -6.79 -5.88 7.10
N ASN A 101 -6.75 -5.14 5.99
CA ASN A 101 -7.69 -4.05 5.70
C ASN A 101 -9.15 -4.53 5.70
N SER A 102 -9.43 -5.57 4.91
CA SER A 102 -10.80 -6.06 4.81
C SER A 102 -11.30 -6.70 6.09
N SER A 103 -10.42 -7.39 6.86
CA SER A 103 -10.77 -7.99 8.14
C SER A 103 -11.14 -6.98 9.22
N VAL A 104 -10.36 -5.90 9.36
CA VAL A 104 -10.69 -4.84 10.32
C VAL A 104 -12.09 -4.32 10.03
N ILE A 105 -12.37 -3.94 8.80
CA ILE A 105 -13.63 -3.31 8.44
C ILE A 105 -14.82 -4.29 8.60
N GLU A 106 -14.73 -5.49 8.02
CA GLU A 106 -15.84 -6.46 8.05
C GLU A 106 -16.10 -7.10 9.41
N THR A 107 -15.13 -7.00 10.35
CA THR A 107 -15.26 -7.58 11.70
C THR A 107 -15.94 -6.61 12.67
N PHE A 108 -15.65 -5.33 12.58
CA PHE A 108 -16.15 -4.33 13.54
C PHE A 108 -17.40 -3.59 13.08
N PHE A 109 -17.62 -3.47 11.77
CA PHE A 109 -18.69 -2.63 11.22
C PHE A 109 -19.72 -3.47 10.48
N ASP A 110 -20.99 -3.12 10.63
CA ASP A 110 -22.11 -3.84 10.05
C ASP A 110 -23.16 -2.88 9.44
N LYS A 111 -24.36 -3.41 9.10
CA LYS A 111 -25.46 -2.64 8.49
C LYS A 111 -25.96 -1.46 9.32
N LYS A 112 -25.59 -1.36 10.61
CA LYS A 112 -25.97 -0.24 11.49
C LYS A 112 -24.88 0.84 11.52
N SER A 113 -23.68 0.52 11.01
CA SER A 113 -22.54 1.40 11.01
C SER A 113 -22.50 2.31 9.79
N LEU A 114 -21.77 3.42 9.90
CA LEU A 114 -21.42 4.32 8.80
C LEU A 114 -19.92 4.24 8.52
N ILE A 115 -19.53 4.05 7.27
CA ILE A 115 -18.14 4.12 6.83
C ILE A 115 -17.98 5.34 5.93
N ILE A 116 -17.07 6.23 6.30
CA ILE A 116 -16.69 7.41 5.51
C ILE A 116 -15.27 7.19 5.00
N THR A 117 -15.12 7.02 3.69
CA THR A 117 -13.85 6.62 3.06
C THR A 117 -13.42 7.61 1.99
N ASP A 118 -12.11 7.84 1.87
CA ASP A 118 -11.60 8.53 0.69
C ASP A 118 -11.96 7.73 -0.57
N ARG A 119 -12.38 8.43 -1.61
CA ARG A 119 -12.82 7.78 -2.85
C ARG A 119 -11.74 7.02 -3.61
N LEU A 120 -10.45 7.26 -3.31
CA LEU A 120 -9.30 6.61 -3.92
C LEU A 120 -8.61 5.59 -3.03
N ASN A 121 -9.19 5.25 -1.89
CA ASN A 121 -8.69 4.18 -1.03
C ASN A 121 -8.56 2.85 -1.80
N HIS A 122 -7.61 2.04 -1.37
CA HIS A 122 -7.25 0.76 -1.98
C HIS A 122 -8.45 -0.22 -2.04
N ALA A 123 -8.41 -1.10 -3.06
CA ALA A 123 -9.49 -2.09 -3.29
C ALA A 123 -9.77 -2.99 -2.08
N SER A 124 -8.77 -3.32 -1.25
CA SER A 124 -8.94 -4.11 -0.03
C SER A 124 -9.79 -3.41 1.03
N ILE A 125 -9.65 -2.09 1.15
CA ILE A 125 -10.49 -1.26 2.02
C ILE A 125 -11.92 -1.28 1.49
N TYR A 126 -12.07 -1.09 0.18
CA TYR A 126 -13.39 -1.07 -0.45
C TYR A 126 -14.10 -2.43 -0.34
N GLU A 127 -13.37 -3.55 -0.48
CA GLU A 127 -13.92 -4.89 -0.27
C GLU A 127 -14.42 -5.08 1.17
N GLY A 128 -13.63 -4.65 2.17
CA GLY A 128 -14.06 -4.66 3.57
C GLY A 128 -15.33 -3.85 3.79
N CYS A 129 -15.41 -2.66 3.18
CA CYS A 129 -16.61 -1.81 3.25
C CYS A 129 -17.86 -2.52 2.68
N ILE A 130 -17.74 -3.17 1.53
CA ILE A 130 -18.86 -3.92 0.92
C ILE A 130 -19.26 -5.11 1.80
N ASN A 131 -18.29 -5.89 2.28
CA ASN A 131 -18.51 -7.08 3.09
C ASN A 131 -19.15 -6.76 4.45
N SER A 132 -18.87 -5.60 5.02
CA SER A 132 -19.46 -5.12 6.28
C SER A 132 -20.98 -4.87 6.15
N ARG A 133 -21.45 -4.55 4.94
CA ARG A 133 -22.84 -4.12 4.66
C ARG A 133 -23.19 -2.78 5.33
N ALA A 134 -22.23 -2.05 5.84
CA ALA A 134 -22.40 -0.71 6.38
C ALA A 134 -22.85 0.29 5.31
N LYS A 135 -23.40 1.41 5.70
CA LYS A 135 -23.61 2.54 4.79
C LYS A 135 -22.26 3.14 4.44
N ILE A 136 -21.95 3.25 3.15
CA ILE A 136 -20.68 3.77 2.67
C ILE A 136 -20.88 5.16 2.09
N LEU A 137 -20.15 6.15 2.61
CA LEU A 137 -20.05 7.48 2.05
C LEU A 137 -18.61 7.73 1.61
N ARG A 138 -18.44 8.32 0.43
CA ARG A 138 -17.11 8.64 -0.12
C ARG A 138 -16.94 10.15 -0.13
N TYR A 139 -15.89 10.64 0.53
CA TYR A 139 -15.51 12.04 0.38
C TYR A 139 -14.54 12.22 -0.79
N LYS A 140 -14.50 13.45 -1.28
CA LYS A 140 -13.60 13.82 -2.37
C LYS A 140 -12.14 13.66 -1.90
N HIS A 141 -11.33 13.05 -2.76
CA HIS A 141 -9.95 12.73 -2.49
C HIS A 141 -9.17 13.89 -1.85
N LEU A 142 -8.52 13.60 -0.71
CA LEU A 142 -7.75 14.52 0.15
C LEU A 142 -8.52 15.74 0.68
N ASP A 143 -9.84 15.78 0.53
CA ASP A 143 -10.66 16.91 0.95
C ASP A 143 -11.19 16.71 2.39
N VAL A 144 -10.36 17.09 3.38
CA VAL A 144 -10.72 16.99 4.81
C VAL A 144 -11.97 17.81 5.14
N SER A 145 -12.19 18.95 4.45
CA SER A 145 -13.41 19.75 4.67
C SER A 145 -14.66 19.01 4.17
N ALA A 146 -14.55 18.20 3.11
CA ALA A 146 -15.66 17.36 2.67
C ALA A 146 -15.91 16.20 3.66
N LEU A 147 -14.86 15.63 4.26
CA LEU A 147 -14.97 14.64 5.33
C LEU A 147 -15.69 15.25 6.54
N GLU A 148 -15.25 16.41 7.01
CA GLU A 148 -15.84 17.11 8.15
C GLU A 148 -17.33 17.40 7.95
N LYS A 149 -17.74 17.85 6.74
CA LYS A 149 -19.16 18.07 6.42
C LYS A 149 -19.99 16.78 6.53
N LEU A 150 -19.41 15.63 6.17
CA LEU A 150 -20.09 14.34 6.33
C LEU A 150 -20.19 13.94 7.81
N LEU A 151 -19.11 14.10 8.58
CA LEU A 151 -19.12 13.87 10.03
C LEU A 151 -20.17 14.75 10.71
N LYS A 152 -20.14 16.06 10.47
CA LYS A 152 -21.14 16.99 11.02
C LYS A 152 -22.59 16.62 10.69
N LYS A 153 -22.81 16.05 9.50
CA LYS A 153 -24.16 15.67 9.06
C LYS A 153 -24.66 14.39 9.69
N TYR A 154 -23.77 13.42 9.97
CA TYR A 154 -24.17 12.06 10.29
C TYR A 154 -23.70 11.58 11.67
N SER A 155 -22.89 12.36 12.42
CA SER A 155 -22.36 11.93 13.72
C SER A 155 -23.44 11.67 14.78
N GLU A 156 -24.61 12.29 14.68
CA GLU A 156 -25.73 12.05 15.57
C GLU A 156 -26.65 10.91 15.12
N ASP A 157 -26.53 10.47 13.85
CA ASP A 157 -27.38 9.44 13.26
C ASP A 157 -26.83 8.00 13.47
N TYR A 158 -25.51 7.87 13.80
CA TYR A 158 -24.80 6.60 13.90
C TYR A 158 -23.92 6.54 15.13
N ASP A 159 -24.08 5.47 15.93
CA ASP A 159 -23.22 5.20 17.08
C ASP A 159 -21.83 4.73 16.65
N ASP A 160 -21.76 3.95 15.53
CA ASP A 160 -20.54 3.36 15.01
C ASP A 160 -20.18 4.02 13.66
N ILE A 161 -19.20 4.90 13.69
CA ILE A 161 -18.65 5.55 12.50
C ILE A 161 -17.20 5.14 12.32
N LEU A 162 -16.83 4.74 11.10
CA LEU A 162 -15.46 4.50 10.68
C LEU A 162 -15.04 5.53 9.64
N VAL A 163 -13.95 6.22 9.87
CA VAL A 163 -13.22 6.99 8.85
C VAL A 163 -12.02 6.17 8.38
N VAL A 164 -11.83 6.04 7.07
CA VAL A 164 -10.70 5.28 6.50
C VAL A 164 -9.93 6.14 5.50
N THR A 165 -8.61 6.15 5.65
CA THR A 165 -7.67 6.84 4.75
C THR A 165 -6.38 6.06 4.58
N GLU A 166 -5.60 6.37 3.53
CA GLU A 166 -4.20 5.95 3.38
C GLU A 166 -3.28 7.14 3.65
N THR A 167 -2.07 6.90 4.14
CA THR A 167 -1.09 7.99 4.32
C THR A 167 -0.52 8.46 2.99
N VAL A 168 -0.17 7.51 2.11
CA VAL A 168 0.29 7.75 0.73
C VAL A 168 -0.54 6.92 -0.23
N TYR A 169 -1.13 7.57 -1.21
CA TYR A 169 -2.02 6.91 -2.17
C TYR A 169 -1.26 6.26 -3.33
N SER A 170 -1.57 5.01 -3.57
CA SER A 170 -0.83 4.13 -4.49
C SER A 170 -0.84 4.55 -5.96
N MET A 171 -1.90 5.25 -6.42
CA MET A 171 -2.12 5.59 -7.83
C MET A 171 -1.76 7.03 -8.17
N ASP A 172 -1.90 7.97 -7.24
CA ASP A 172 -1.60 9.38 -7.44
C ASP A 172 -0.26 9.80 -6.81
N GLY A 173 0.21 9.07 -5.78
CA GLY A 173 1.47 9.36 -5.10
C GLY A 173 1.43 10.65 -4.29
N ASP A 174 0.25 11.04 -3.85
CA ASP A 174 -0.01 12.16 -2.95
C ASP A 174 -0.26 11.67 -1.52
N CYS A 175 -0.28 12.59 -0.56
CA CYS A 175 -0.38 12.28 0.86
C CYS A 175 -1.66 12.82 1.47
N SER A 176 -2.25 12.04 2.37
CA SER A 176 -3.31 12.46 3.27
C SER A 176 -2.76 13.36 4.39
N ASP A 177 -3.52 14.35 4.77
CA ASP A 177 -3.26 15.14 5.99
C ASP A 177 -3.88 14.40 7.20
N ILE A 178 -3.20 13.30 7.61
CA ILE A 178 -3.70 12.46 8.71
C ILE A 178 -3.79 13.22 10.03
N LYS A 179 -2.95 14.25 10.23
CA LYS A 179 -3.01 15.09 11.42
C LYS A 179 -4.34 15.81 11.50
N LYS A 180 -4.77 16.48 10.43
CA LYS A 180 -6.08 17.14 10.40
C LYS A 180 -7.22 16.15 10.58
N ILE A 181 -7.13 14.94 10.01
CA ILE A 181 -8.16 13.92 10.22
C ILE A 181 -8.20 13.48 11.69
N CYS A 182 -7.05 13.29 12.33
CA CYS A 182 -6.96 12.99 13.76
C CYS A 182 -7.53 14.12 14.63
N ASP A 183 -7.31 15.37 14.23
CA ASP A 183 -7.82 16.52 14.99
C ASP A 183 -9.37 16.61 14.95
N LEU A 184 -10.03 16.07 13.91
CA LEU A 184 -11.50 15.96 13.89
C LEU A 184 -12.06 15.01 14.97
N LYS A 185 -11.26 14.09 15.53
CA LYS A 185 -11.70 13.24 16.66
C LYS A 185 -11.93 14.05 17.95
N ASP A 186 -11.38 15.24 18.04
CA ASP A 186 -11.60 16.12 19.20
C ASP A 186 -13.03 16.73 19.17
N GLU A 187 -13.68 16.74 17.98
CA GLU A 187 -15.03 17.29 17.78
C GLU A 187 -16.09 16.22 17.48
N TYR A 188 -15.69 15.11 16.82
CA TYR A 188 -16.61 14.07 16.36
C TYR A 188 -16.20 12.71 16.89
N ASN A 189 -17.17 11.92 17.33
CA ASN A 189 -16.92 10.53 17.75
C ASN A 189 -16.89 9.60 16.53
N PHE A 190 -15.71 9.07 16.19
CA PHE A 190 -15.52 8.07 15.13
C PHE A 190 -14.26 7.25 15.37
N ASN A 191 -14.24 6.04 14.84
CA ASN A 191 -13.03 5.21 14.75
C ASN A 191 -12.24 5.63 13.50
N LEU A 192 -10.91 5.68 13.61
CA LEU A 192 -10.01 6.01 12.50
C LEU A 192 -9.16 4.80 12.13
N MET A 193 -9.23 4.39 10.86
CA MET A 193 -8.34 3.41 10.26
C MET A 193 -7.40 4.10 9.27
N VAL A 194 -6.10 3.83 9.38
CA VAL A 194 -5.06 4.38 8.51
C VAL A 194 -4.22 3.24 7.92
N ASP A 195 -4.10 3.21 6.59
CA ASP A 195 -3.21 2.28 5.86
C ASP A 195 -1.88 2.98 5.53
N GLU A 196 -0.79 2.36 5.97
CA GLU A 196 0.59 2.85 5.77
C GLU A 196 1.39 2.03 4.74
N ALA A 197 0.72 1.37 3.81
CA ALA A 197 1.35 0.49 2.84
C ALA A 197 2.48 1.14 2.03
N HIS A 198 2.38 2.44 1.76
CA HIS A 198 3.33 3.20 0.96
C HIS A 198 4.20 4.18 1.77
N SER A 199 4.03 4.24 3.08
CA SER A 199 4.82 5.10 3.98
C SER A 199 5.77 4.31 4.87
N TYR A 200 5.38 3.14 5.37
CA TYR A 200 6.27 2.27 6.14
C TYR A 200 7.55 1.94 5.36
N GLY A 201 8.68 2.06 6.01
CA GLY A 201 10.01 1.92 5.44
C GLY A 201 10.50 3.17 4.71
N VAL A 202 9.67 3.79 3.88
CA VAL A 202 10.01 5.03 3.15
C VAL A 202 10.17 6.23 4.08
N TYR A 203 9.38 6.26 5.14
CA TYR A 203 9.42 7.26 6.22
C TYR A 203 9.73 6.56 7.57
N GLY A 204 10.70 5.66 7.60
CA GLY A 204 11.02 4.88 8.79
C GLY A 204 9.84 4.02 9.24
N TYR A 205 9.41 4.17 10.48
CA TYR A 205 8.26 3.43 11.01
C TYR A 205 6.90 3.93 10.50
N GLY A 206 6.87 4.87 9.57
CA GLY A 206 5.67 5.40 8.94
C GLY A 206 5.33 6.82 9.37
N ILE A 207 4.39 7.45 8.63
CA ILE A 207 4.01 8.84 8.86
C ILE A 207 3.28 8.99 10.20
N ALA A 208 2.36 8.08 10.53
CA ALA A 208 1.63 8.13 11.80
C ALA A 208 2.55 8.05 13.02
N TYR A 209 3.60 7.22 12.94
CA TYR A 209 4.62 7.13 13.98
C TYR A 209 5.43 8.42 14.10
N ASN A 210 5.93 8.93 12.97
CA ASN A 210 6.78 10.13 12.96
C ASN A 210 6.04 11.39 13.44
N GLU A 211 4.75 11.50 13.13
CA GLU A 211 3.88 12.59 13.56
C GLU A 211 3.29 12.39 14.97
N LYS A 212 3.62 11.27 15.64
CA LYS A 212 3.14 10.90 16.99
C LYS A 212 1.61 10.82 17.07
N LEU A 213 0.99 10.27 16.03
CA LEU A 213 -0.47 10.15 15.91
C LEU A 213 -1.00 8.74 16.19
N VAL A 214 -0.13 7.78 16.51
CA VAL A 214 -0.52 6.37 16.72
C VAL A 214 -1.63 6.24 17.77
N ASP A 215 -1.59 7.01 18.85
CA ASP A 215 -2.59 6.98 19.92
C ASP A 215 -3.98 7.47 19.47
N LYS A 216 -4.04 8.38 18.48
CA LYS A 216 -5.30 8.88 17.91
C LYS A 216 -5.91 7.95 16.85
N ILE A 217 -5.16 6.94 16.39
CA ILE A 217 -5.58 5.99 15.36
C ILE A 217 -6.06 4.69 16.02
N ASP A 218 -7.28 4.27 15.72
CA ASP A 218 -7.87 3.06 16.28
C ASP A 218 -7.35 1.79 15.61
N PHE A 219 -7.11 1.85 14.30
CA PHE A 219 -6.58 0.75 13.51
C PHE A 219 -5.49 1.26 12.55
N LEU A 220 -4.22 1.05 12.91
CA LEU A 220 -3.09 1.33 12.02
C LEU A 220 -2.70 0.04 11.29
N VAL A 221 -2.82 0.03 9.97
CA VAL A 221 -2.50 -1.13 9.12
C VAL A 221 -1.22 -0.88 8.36
N ILE A 222 -0.26 -1.80 8.50
CA ILE A 222 1.07 -1.69 7.88
C ILE A 222 1.34 -2.94 7.04
N PRO A 223 1.02 -2.93 5.73
CA PRO A 223 1.38 -4.00 4.81
C PRO A 223 2.89 -4.08 4.55
N LEU A 224 3.46 -5.29 4.61
CA LEU A 224 4.91 -5.53 4.53
C LEU A 224 5.42 -5.84 3.12
N GLY A 225 4.52 -5.94 2.14
CA GLY A 225 4.83 -6.38 0.77
C GLY A 225 5.55 -5.36 -0.12
N LYS A 226 5.96 -4.21 0.43
CA LYS A 226 6.59 -3.11 -0.31
C LYS A 226 7.98 -2.80 0.26
N ALA A 227 8.19 -1.64 0.88
CA ALA A 227 9.47 -1.31 1.51
C ALA A 227 9.88 -2.30 2.62
N GLY A 228 8.96 -3.04 3.21
CA GLY A 228 9.26 -4.14 4.13
C GLY A 228 9.87 -5.39 3.46
N ALA A 229 9.92 -5.44 2.13
CA ALA A 229 10.51 -6.52 1.33
C ALA A 229 10.07 -7.94 1.75
N SER A 230 8.79 -8.10 2.11
CA SER A 230 8.25 -9.33 2.69
C SER A 230 6.81 -9.60 2.27
N VAL A 231 6.09 -10.37 3.08
CA VAL A 231 4.65 -10.59 3.01
C VAL A 231 4.04 -10.54 4.40
N GLY A 232 2.75 -10.22 4.49
CA GLY A 232 2.03 -10.03 5.73
C GLY A 232 1.64 -8.58 5.97
N ALA A 233 1.00 -8.33 7.10
CA ALA A 233 0.67 -6.99 7.56
C ALA A 233 0.56 -6.94 9.08
N TYR A 234 0.90 -5.81 9.67
CA TYR A 234 0.58 -5.48 11.04
C TYR A 234 -0.78 -4.79 11.10
N VAL A 235 -1.62 -5.20 12.05
CA VAL A 235 -2.77 -4.43 12.53
C VAL A 235 -2.45 -4.01 13.95
N ILE A 236 -2.24 -2.73 14.16
CA ILE A 236 -1.89 -2.12 15.43
C ILE A 236 -3.14 -1.44 15.95
N CYS A 237 -3.60 -1.85 17.13
CA CYS A 237 -4.85 -1.38 17.72
C CYS A 237 -4.86 -1.65 19.24
N ASP A 238 -5.88 -1.19 19.93
CA ASP A 238 -6.01 -1.46 21.36
C ASP A 238 -6.25 -2.95 21.65
N GLU A 239 -5.89 -3.41 22.85
CA GLU A 239 -5.97 -4.83 23.25
C GLU A 239 -7.39 -5.40 23.11
N VAL A 240 -8.42 -4.60 23.40
CA VAL A 240 -9.83 -5.03 23.23
C VAL A 240 -10.13 -5.34 21.75
N TYR A 241 -9.66 -4.49 20.83
CA TYR A 241 -9.84 -4.68 19.40
C TYR A 241 -9.03 -5.88 18.88
N LYS A 242 -7.77 -6.03 19.34
CA LYS A 242 -6.94 -7.21 19.01
C LYS A 242 -7.64 -8.49 19.42
N ASN A 243 -8.14 -8.56 20.65
CA ASN A 243 -8.85 -9.74 21.17
C ASN A 243 -10.14 -10.01 20.38
N TYR A 244 -10.85 -8.97 19.97
CA TYR A 244 -12.04 -9.13 19.14
C TYR A 244 -11.71 -9.68 17.74
N LEU A 245 -10.65 -9.18 17.09
CA LEU A 245 -10.16 -9.71 15.81
C LEU A 245 -9.79 -11.19 15.91
N ILE A 246 -9.07 -11.58 16.97
CA ILE A 246 -8.70 -12.98 17.22
C ILE A 246 -9.94 -13.89 17.28
N ASN A 247 -11.04 -13.42 17.87
CA ASN A 247 -12.23 -14.22 18.09
C ASN A 247 -13.31 -14.12 17.01
N LYS A 248 -13.24 -13.13 16.12
CA LYS A 248 -14.31 -12.84 15.14
C LYS A 248 -13.85 -12.72 13.70
N SER A 249 -12.59 -12.35 13.45
CA SER A 249 -12.08 -12.19 12.09
C SER A 249 -11.97 -13.54 11.38
N LYS A 250 -12.81 -13.77 10.36
CA LYS A 250 -12.81 -15.01 9.61
C LYS A 250 -11.50 -15.27 8.87
N LYS A 251 -10.90 -14.22 8.31
CA LYS A 251 -9.63 -14.31 7.59
C LYS A 251 -8.45 -14.61 8.51
N PHE A 252 -8.55 -14.29 9.80
CA PHE A 252 -7.58 -14.68 10.81
C PHE A 252 -7.81 -16.11 11.31
N ILE A 253 -9.06 -16.47 11.61
CA ILE A 253 -9.42 -17.76 12.23
C ILE A 253 -9.21 -18.92 11.26
N TYR A 254 -9.59 -18.76 9.98
CA TYR A 254 -9.68 -19.85 9.02
C TYR A 254 -8.55 -19.86 7.98
N SER A 255 -7.59 -18.94 8.06
CA SER A 255 -6.43 -18.93 7.16
C SER A 255 -5.22 -19.59 7.82
N THR A 256 -4.46 -20.37 7.03
CA THR A 256 -3.13 -20.83 7.46
C THR A 256 -2.24 -19.63 7.74
N ALA A 257 -1.55 -19.64 8.87
CA ALA A 257 -0.68 -18.54 9.28
C ALA A 257 0.57 -18.42 8.38
N LEU A 258 1.21 -17.26 8.42
CA LEU A 258 2.50 -17.05 7.75
C LEU A 258 3.55 -18.06 8.24
N PRO A 259 4.41 -18.56 7.34
CA PRO A 259 5.52 -19.43 7.72
C PRO A 259 6.41 -18.78 8.80
N PRO A 260 6.95 -19.57 9.75
CA PRO A 260 7.86 -19.05 10.77
C PRO A 260 9.06 -18.29 10.21
N VAL A 261 9.63 -18.74 9.09
CA VAL A 261 10.75 -18.07 8.41
C VAL A 261 10.36 -16.66 7.92
N ASN A 262 9.12 -16.48 7.48
CA ASN A 262 8.61 -15.17 7.07
C ASN A 262 8.50 -14.20 8.26
N ASN A 263 7.98 -14.70 9.38
CA ASN A 263 7.87 -13.89 10.59
C ASN A 263 9.26 -13.52 11.15
N LEU A 264 10.27 -14.41 10.99
CA LEU A 264 11.66 -14.08 11.33
C LEU A 264 12.23 -12.99 10.42
N TRP A 265 11.97 -13.08 9.11
CA TRP A 265 12.39 -12.03 8.18
C TRP A 265 11.71 -10.70 8.50
N ASN A 266 10.41 -10.72 8.79
CA ASN A 266 9.68 -9.52 9.21
C ASN A 266 10.28 -8.90 10.48
N LEU A 267 10.62 -9.73 11.48
CA LEU A 267 11.27 -9.28 12.71
C LEU A 267 12.66 -8.69 12.43
N PHE A 268 13.46 -9.38 11.61
CA PHE A 268 14.79 -8.92 11.23
C PHE A 268 14.75 -7.57 10.52
N ILE A 269 13.84 -7.36 9.55
CA ILE A 269 13.66 -6.07 8.88
C ILE A 269 13.22 -5.00 9.87
N LEU A 270 12.26 -5.29 10.74
CA LEU A 270 11.76 -4.35 11.74
C LEU A 270 12.86 -3.90 12.71
N GLU A 271 13.66 -4.83 13.22
CA GLU A 271 14.77 -4.55 14.13
C GLU A 271 15.90 -3.76 13.47
N ASN A 272 16.10 -3.97 12.16
CA ASN A 272 17.14 -3.28 11.39
C ASN A 272 16.67 -1.99 10.72
N LEU A 273 15.40 -1.61 10.82
CA LEU A 273 14.88 -0.43 10.13
C LEU A 273 15.60 0.85 10.54
N VAL A 274 16.01 0.96 11.81
CA VAL A 274 16.82 2.08 12.31
C VAL A 274 18.20 2.16 11.65
N ASN A 275 18.75 1.04 11.18
CA ASN A 275 20.05 0.98 10.50
C ASN A 275 19.95 1.35 9.00
N PHE A 276 18.75 1.54 8.48
CA PHE A 276 18.52 1.96 7.10
C PHE A 276 18.34 3.47 6.94
N GLN A 277 18.64 4.26 7.98
CA GLN A 277 18.42 5.71 7.98
C GLN A 277 19.14 6.39 6.79
N ASP A 278 20.43 6.10 6.55
CA ASP A 278 21.19 6.65 5.43
C ASP A 278 20.56 6.28 4.07
N ARG A 279 20.01 5.05 3.95
CA ARG A 279 19.32 4.58 2.75
C ARG A 279 18.01 5.34 2.53
N ILE A 280 17.26 5.59 3.61
CA ILE A 280 16.02 6.35 3.59
C ILE A 280 16.30 7.80 3.21
N GLU A 281 17.31 8.44 3.80
CA GLU A 281 17.70 9.82 3.49
C GLU A 281 18.12 9.97 2.02
N LYS A 282 18.99 9.08 1.55
CA LYS A 282 19.37 9.03 0.12
C LYS A 282 18.14 8.85 -0.77
N PHE A 283 17.19 8.01 -0.37
CA PHE A 283 15.97 7.81 -1.12
C PHE A 283 15.12 9.08 -1.18
N GLN A 284 14.96 9.80 -0.07
CA GLN A 284 14.25 11.07 -0.03
C GLN A 284 14.92 12.14 -0.91
N GLU A 285 16.26 12.14 -1.00
CA GLU A 285 16.98 13.00 -1.96
C GLU A 285 16.63 12.65 -3.41
N LEU A 286 16.53 11.34 -3.77
CA LEU A 286 16.13 10.91 -5.11
C LEU A 286 14.68 11.32 -5.43
N VAL A 287 13.79 11.26 -4.44
CA VAL A 287 12.41 11.75 -4.58
C VAL A 287 12.39 13.24 -4.88
N THR A 288 13.08 14.03 -4.06
CA THR A 288 13.19 15.49 -4.24
C THR A 288 13.80 15.86 -5.59
N PHE A 289 14.87 15.18 -5.98
CA PHE A 289 15.50 15.35 -7.29
C PHE A 289 14.51 15.05 -8.43
N SER A 290 13.78 13.92 -8.33
CA SER A 290 12.81 13.49 -9.35
C SER A 290 11.68 14.49 -9.54
N LEU A 291 11.10 14.98 -8.44
CA LEU A 291 10.04 16.00 -8.50
C LEU A 291 10.56 17.32 -9.09
N SER A 292 11.80 17.71 -8.79
CA SER A 292 12.43 18.90 -9.39
C SER A 292 12.66 18.74 -10.90
N MET A 293 13.06 17.54 -11.34
CA MET A 293 13.23 17.21 -12.76
C MET A 293 11.92 17.25 -13.53
N LEU A 294 10.82 16.72 -12.97
CA LEU A 294 9.49 16.80 -13.58
C LEU A 294 9.08 18.26 -13.81
N LYS A 295 9.29 19.13 -12.81
CA LYS A 295 9.03 20.56 -12.91
C LYS A 295 9.89 21.21 -14.01
N LYS A 296 11.20 20.93 -14.03
CA LYS A 296 12.14 21.42 -15.07
C LYS A 296 11.76 20.98 -16.47
N LEU A 297 11.27 19.74 -16.62
CA LEU A 297 10.84 19.18 -17.88
C LEU A 297 9.39 19.57 -18.27
N ASN A 298 8.69 20.29 -17.40
CA ASN A 298 7.25 20.62 -17.57
C ASN A 298 6.38 19.37 -17.75
N LEU A 299 6.69 18.29 -17.04
CA LEU A 299 5.87 17.09 -16.93
C LEU A 299 4.90 17.24 -15.77
N LYS A 300 3.61 17.30 -16.06
CA LYS A 300 2.58 17.54 -15.04
C LYS A 300 2.35 16.30 -14.20
N THR A 301 2.37 16.46 -12.89
CA THR A 301 1.99 15.45 -11.90
C THR A 301 1.34 16.10 -10.70
N LYS A 302 0.50 15.34 -9.98
CA LYS A 302 0.00 15.70 -8.64
C LYS A 302 0.80 15.02 -7.53
N SER A 303 1.67 14.11 -7.90
CA SER A 303 2.46 13.32 -6.94
C SER A 303 3.40 14.20 -6.14
N THR A 304 3.51 13.90 -4.86
CA THR A 304 4.38 14.59 -3.90
C THR A 304 5.38 13.64 -3.24
N THR A 305 5.37 12.36 -3.64
CA THR A 305 6.14 11.28 -3.02
C THR A 305 7.00 10.52 -4.05
N HIS A 306 7.51 9.37 -3.62
CA HIS A 306 8.27 8.41 -4.43
C HIS A 306 7.45 7.67 -5.49
N ILE A 307 6.13 7.77 -5.44
CA ILE A 307 5.22 7.28 -6.46
C ILE A 307 4.85 8.47 -7.34
N ILE A 308 5.22 8.40 -8.61
CA ILE A 308 5.01 9.47 -9.57
C ILE A 308 4.03 9.02 -10.63
N SER A 309 2.92 9.73 -10.73
CA SER A 309 1.84 9.48 -11.68
C SER A 309 1.85 10.52 -12.79
N ILE A 310 1.98 10.06 -14.03
CA ILE A 310 1.89 10.90 -15.23
C ILE A 310 0.64 10.49 -16.02
N ILE A 311 -0.38 11.33 -15.94
CA ILE A 311 -1.66 11.08 -16.63
C ILE A 311 -1.47 11.25 -18.12
N ILE A 312 -1.86 10.24 -18.89
CA ILE A 312 -1.82 10.20 -20.35
C ILE A 312 -3.23 10.42 -20.93
N GLY A 313 -4.25 9.89 -20.26
CA GLY A 313 -5.66 10.01 -20.63
C GLY A 313 -6.26 8.68 -21.04
N ASP A 314 -6.11 8.29 -22.29
CA ASP A 314 -6.68 7.05 -22.83
C ASP A 314 -5.80 5.81 -22.62
N ASN A 315 -6.43 4.63 -22.66
CA ASN A 315 -5.76 3.35 -22.42
C ASN A 315 -4.75 3.01 -23.51
N LEU A 316 -5.07 3.27 -24.79
CA LEU A 316 -4.24 2.87 -25.93
C LEU A 316 -2.91 3.62 -25.93
N ASN A 317 -2.96 4.96 -25.83
CA ASN A 317 -1.75 5.79 -25.78
C ASN A 317 -0.89 5.45 -24.55
N THR A 318 -1.53 5.16 -23.41
CA THR A 318 -0.80 4.76 -22.20
C THR A 318 -0.07 3.42 -22.37
N VAL A 319 -0.72 2.44 -23.01
CA VAL A 319 -0.10 1.12 -23.32
C VAL A 319 1.02 1.27 -24.33
N ASN A 320 0.79 2.05 -25.41
CA ASN A 320 1.82 2.28 -26.43
C ASN A 320 3.05 2.97 -25.82
N LEU A 321 2.85 3.99 -25.01
CA LEU A 321 3.95 4.67 -24.30
C LEU A 321 4.74 3.71 -23.40
N SER A 322 4.05 2.86 -22.62
CA SER A 322 4.68 1.83 -21.79
C SER A 322 5.50 0.81 -22.62
N ASN A 323 4.99 0.40 -23.79
CA ASN A 323 5.69 -0.50 -24.70
C ASN A 323 6.91 0.17 -25.35
N ASN A 324 6.80 1.42 -25.82
CA ASN A 324 7.92 2.16 -26.37
C ASN A 324 9.05 2.33 -25.34
N LEU A 325 8.68 2.67 -24.10
CA LEU A 325 9.67 2.77 -23.02
C LEU A 325 10.35 1.43 -22.75
N LYS A 326 9.62 0.32 -22.86
CA LYS A 326 10.17 -1.03 -22.71
C LYS A 326 11.20 -1.36 -23.78
N GLU A 327 10.93 -1.00 -25.04
CA GLU A 327 11.89 -1.16 -26.16
C GLU A 327 13.16 -0.32 -25.96
N LEU A 328 13.03 0.81 -25.24
CA LEU A 328 14.15 1.68 -24.87
C LEU A 328 14.86 1.28 -23.56
N GLY A 329 14.51 0.11 -23.00
CA GLY A 329 15.18 -0.46 -21.83
C GLY A 329 14.57 -0.07 -20.47
N TYR A 330 13.36 0.54 -20.45
CA TYR A 330 12.71 0.96 -19.21
C TYR A 330 11.41 0.22 -18.96
N LEU A 331 11.20 -0.25 -17.72
CA LEU A 331 9.95 -0.84 -17.30
C LEU A 331 9.12 0.17 -16.50
N ALA A 332 8.09 0.74 -17.14
CA ALA A 332 7.11 1.63 -16.51
C ALA A 332 5.70 1.17 -16.89
N TYR A 333 4.87 0.77 -15.88
CA TYR A 333 3.58 0.16 -16.16
C TYR A 333 2.49 1.18 -16.46
N ALA A 334 1.68 0.84 -17.48
CA ALA A 334 0.42 1.51 -17.79
C ALA A 334 -0.66 1.09 -16.79
N ILE A 335 -1.16 2.03 -16.00
CA ILE A 335 -2.33 1.85 -15.15
C ILE A 335 -3.56 2.34 -15.91
N LYS A 336 -4.56 1.46 -16.01
CA LYS A 336 -5.75 1.63 -16.86
C LYS A 336 -7.03 1.39 -16.07
N GLU A 337 -8.14 1.65 -16.70
CA GLU A 337 -9.45 1.22 -16.21
C GLU A 337 -9.49 -0.29 -15.97
N PRO A 338 -10.20 -0.77 -14.93
CA PRO A 338 -10.96 -0.01 -13.92
C PRO A 338 -10.13 0.44 -12.71
N THR A 339 -8.79 0.26 -12.72
CA THR A 339 -7.92 0.62 -11.59
C THR A 339 -7.91 2.14 -11.36
N VAL A 340 -8.07 2.91 -12.43
CA VAL A 340 -8.22 4.37 -12.42
C VAL A 340 -9.48 4.75 -13.17
N PRO A 341 -10.07 5.94 -12.92
CA PRO A 341 -11.26 6.40 -13.63
C PRO A 341 -11.05 6.50 -15.14
N LYS A 342 -12.15 6.47 -15.88
CA LYS A 342 -12.15 6.66 -17.34
C LYS A 342 -11.41 7.95 -17.71
N ASP A 343 -10.66 7.90 -18.83
CA ASP A 343 -9.87 9.01 -19.37
C ASP A 343 -8.79 9.55 -18.41
N THR A 344 -8.36 8.72 -17.45
CA THR A 344 -7.26 9.03 -16.52
C THR A 344 -6.19 7.96 -16.47
N ALA A 345 -6.07 7.16 -17.54
CA ALA A 345 -5.00 6.19 -17.67
C ALA A 345 -3.64 6.90 -17.58
N ARG A 346 -2.68 6.26 -16.95
CA ARG A 346 -1.41 6.88 -16.55
C ARG A 346 -0.25 5.92 -16.55
N LEU A 347 0.95 6.45 -16.67
CA LEU A 347 2.14 5.73 -16.22
C LEU A 347 2.31 5.92 -14.73
N ARG A 348 2.45 4.82 -14.00
CA ARG A 348 2.83 4.82 -12.58
C ARG A 348 4.31 4.49 -12.47
N ILE A 349 5.08 5.46 -12.04
CA ILE A 349 6.52 5.41 -11.87
C ILE A 349 6.79 5.28 -10.38
N SER A 350 7.54 4.26 -9.99
CA SER A 350 8.01 4.07 -8.62
C SER A 350 9.51 4.24 -8.57
N LEU A 351 9.99 5.03 -7.64
CA LEU A 351 11.42 5.16 -7.37
C LEU A 351 11.87 4.08 -6.38
N THR A 352 13.13 3.68 -6.46
CA THR A 352 13.79 2.81 -5.47
C THR A 352 15.12 3.42 -5.03
N ALA A 353 15.57 3.09 -3.82
CA ALA A 353 16.79 3.65 -3.23
C ALA A 353 18.08 3.29 -3.99
N ASP A 354 18.03 2.26 -4.84
CA ASP A 354 19.17 1.81 -5.65
C ASP A 354 19.36 2.62 -6.93
N MET A 355 18.38 3.45 -7.29
CA MET A 355 18.44 4.28 -8.49
C MET A 355 19.51 5.37 -8.39
N LYS A 356 20.04 5.76 -9.56
CA LYS A 356 20.98 6.87 -9.68
C LYS A 356 20.30 8.10 -10.28
N LYS A 357 20.71 9.28 -9.85
CA LYS A 357 20.15 10.57 -10.35
C LYS A 357 20.28 10.68 -11.89
N GLU A 358 21.38 10.19 -12.45
CA GLU A 358 21.66 10.20 -13.89
C GLU A 358 20.67 9.32 -14.68
N ASP A 359 20.34 8.15 -14.16
CA ASP A 359 19.40 7.22 -14.80
C ASP A 359 17.95 7.74 -14.71
N ILE A 360 17.59 8.35 -13.59
CA ILE A 360 16.30 9.01 -13.41
C ILE A 360 16.16 10.19 -14.39
N GLU A 361 17.19 11.02 -14.52
CA GLU A 361 17.20 12.14 -15.46
C GLU A 361 17.06 11.66 -16.91
N LYS A 362 17.82 10.62 -17.30
CA LYS A 362 17.74 10.01 -18.61
C LYS A 362 16.34 9.46 -18.89
N PHE A 363 15.77 8.75 -17.93
CA PHE A 363 14.41 8.22 -18.03
C PHE A 363 13.37 9.32 -18.26
N PHE A 364 13.36 10.39 -17.48
CA PHE A 364 12.37 11.47 -17.65
C PHE A 364 12.54 12.25 -18.94
N LYS A 365 13.78 12.42 -19.43
CA LYS A 365 14.02 13.00 -20.76
C LYS A 365 13.48 12.12 -21.88
N THR A 366 13.71 10.79 -21.78
CA THR A 366 13.17 9.80 -22.72
C THR A 366 11.66 9.77 -22.66
N LEU A 367 11.05 9.71 -21.49
CA LEU A 367 9.62 9.76 -21.29
C LEU A 367 9.00 10.98 -21.99
N LYS A 368 9.58 12.17 -21.76
CA LYS A 368 9.11 13.40 -22.42
C LYS A 368 9.18 13.33 -23.95
N ALA A 369 10.27 12.76 -24.47
CA ALA A 369 10.42 12.60 -25.93
C ALA A 369 9.37 11.66 -26.51
N GLU A 370 9.11 10.51 -25.85
CA GLU A 370 8.10 9.56 -26.28
C GLU A 370 6.66 10.12 -26.17
N MET A 371 6.37 10.90 -25.11
CA MET A 371 5.07 11.59 -24.98
C MET A 371 4.82 12.58 -26.12
N LYS A 372 5.87 13.30 -26.58
CA LYS A 372 5.78 14.17 -27.76
C LYS A 372 5.49 13.39 -29.04
N LYS A 373 6.18 12.26 -29.25
CA LYS A 373 5.99 11.42 -30.45
C LYS A 373 4.56 10.90 -30.59
N ILE A 374 3.92 10.58 -29.49
CA ILE A 374 2.52 10.09 -29.47
C ILE A 374 1.49 11.24 -29.34
N GLY A 375 1.93 12.50 -29.35
CA GLY A 375 1.04 13.68 -29.34
C GLY A 375 0.30 13.95 -28.02
N VAL A 376 0.84 13.50 -26.89
CA VAL A 376 0.24 13.72 -25.55
C VAL A 376 0.67 15.09 -24.99
N ILE A 377 1.82 15.60 -25.38
CA ILE A 377 2.35 16.92 -25.01
C ILE A 377 3.00 17.63 -26.20
#